data_d16a4a530d7b54115f3c5234adf708e1
#
_entry.id   d16a4a530d7b54115f3c5234adf708e1
#
_cell.length_a   1.000
_cell.length_b   1.000
_cell.length_c   1.000
_cell.angle_alpha   90.00
_cell.angle_beta   90.00
_cell.angle_gamma   90.00
#
_symmetry.space_group_name_H-M   'P 1'
#
loop_
_entity.id
_entity.type
_entity.pdbx_description
1 polymer ?
#
loop_
_entity_poly.entity_id
_entity_poly.type
_entity_poly.pdbx_seq_one_letter_code
_entity_poly.pdbx_strand_id
1 'polypeptide(L)'
;GASIFAKWTEEYKKVLRESRVSTTRNIVEGIPSEASKKITLFSTSAVGYYGFCGDEELTEESPHGEDFLAQMAVEWAREALKAKDKGARVVITRFGIVLGERGGALSQMISLFQNYLGGPIGSGQQWFSWIHIQDLEEAIIFLMSHPEVSGPANFCAPNPVRNEDLARALGKALRRPSLLRAPAFAVRLALGEFGSVLLEGQRVIPR
;
A
#
# COMPACT_ATOMS: atom_id res chain seq x y z
N GLY A 1 -5.48 -2.06 10.88
CA GLY A 1 -4.43 -3.06 11.04
C GLY A 1 -3.24 -2.51 11.82
N ALA A 2 -2.39 -3.37 12.37
CA ALA A 2 -1.15 -2.97 13.02
C ALA A 2 -0.22 -2.25 12.03
N SER A 3 0.61 -1.32 12.55
CA SER A 3 1.54 -0.53 11.74
C SER A 3 2.61 -1.42 11.10
N ILE A 4 2.91 -1.22 9.82
CA ILE A 4 4.04 -1.89 9.16
C ILE A 4 5.37 -1.21 9.48
N PHE A 5 5.34 0.02 9.98
CA PHE A 5 6.53 0.81 10.32
C PHE A 5 7.13 0.36 11.67
N ALA A 6 7.66 -0.86 11.69
CA ALA A 6 8.32 -1.45 12.84
C ALA A 6 9.38 -2.46 12.38
N LYS A 7 10.26 -2.88 13.28
CA LYS A 7 11.15 -4.00 13.01
C LYS A 7 10.32 -5.30 13.01
N TRP A 8 10.39 -6.06 11.94
CA TRP A 8 9.63 -7.30 11.81
C TRP A 8 10.38 -8.46 12.45
N THR A 9 9.79 -8.99 13.54
CA THR A 9 10.09 -10.30 14.10
C THR A 9 8.99 -11.27 13.66
N GLU A 10 9.17 -12.55 13.84
CA GLU A 10 8.13 -13.55 13.51
C GLU A 10 6.85 -13.30 14.33
N GLU A 11 6.99 -12.90 15.60
CA GLU A 11 5.86 -12.53 16.45
C GLU A 11 5.14 -11.30 15.88
N TYR A 12 5.90 -10.29 15.44
CA TYR A 12 5.28 -9.08 14.89
C TYR A 12 4.62 -9.33 13.52
N LYS A 13 5.21 -10.16 12.68
CA LYS A 13 4.57 -10.62 11.43
C LYS A 13 3.22 -11.29 11.69
N LYS A 14 3.13 -12.11 12.75
CA LYS A 14 1.86 -12.70 13.18
C LYS A 14 0.84 -11.62 13.57
N VAL A 15 1.25 -10.61 14.34
CA VAL A 15 0.38 -9.46 14.68
C VAL A 15 -0.07 -8.70 13.43
N LEU A 16 0.83 -8.46 12.48
CA LEU A 16 0.49 -7.80 11.21
C LEU A 16 -0.58 -8.58 10.43
N ARG A 17 -0.42 -9.89 10.34
CA ARG A 17 -1.35 -10.80 9.66
C ARG A 17 -2.70 -10.86 10.38
N GLU A 18 -2.72 -11.15 11.68
CA GLU A 18 -3.93 -11.28 12.47
C GLU A 18 -4.76 -9.99 12.49
N SER A 19 -4.12 -8.84 12.63
CA SER A 19 -4.79 -7.53 12.63
C SER A 19 -5.50 -7.19 11.31
N ARG A 20 -5.26 -7.94 10.25
CA ARG A 20 -5.90 -7.78 8.94
C ARG A 20 -6.84 -8.94 8.63
N VAL A 21 -6.31 -10.14 8.64
CA VAL A 21 -7.03 -11.35 8.25
C VAL A 21 -8.17 -11.66 9.22
N SER A 22 -7.90 -11.70 10.54
CA SER A 22 -8.92 -12.02 11.54
C SER A 22 -9.97 -10.90 11.66
N THR A 23 -9.54 -9.62 11.60
CA THR A 23 -10.48 -8.50 11.61
C THR A 23 -11.44 -8.57 10.40
N THR A 24 -10.91 -8.85 9.21
CA THR A 24 -11.74 -8.96 8.00
C THR A 24 -12.68 -10.17 8.09
N ARG A 25 -12.21 -11.30 8.61
CA ARG A 25 -13.04 -12.48 8.86
C ARG A 25 -14.24 -12.14 9.75
N ASN A 26 -13.99 -11.48 10.89
CA ASN A 26 -15.05 -11.10 11.82
C ASN A 26 -16.07 -10.16 11.18
N ILE A 27 -15.61 -9.21 10.34
CA ILE A 27 -16.51 -8.32 9.60
C ILE A 27 -17.38 -9.13 8.62
N VAL A 28 -16.78 -10.03 7.86
CA VAL A 28 -17.49 -10.87 6.89
C VAL A 28 -18.47 -11.81 7.57
N GLU A 29 -18.09 -12.41 8.69
CA GLU A 29 -19.01 -13.26 9.49
C GLU A 29 -20.23 -12.48 9.98
N GLY A 30 -20.05 -11.22 10.36
CA GLY A 30 -21.11 -10.33 10.80
C GLY A 30 -22.06 -9.85 9.68
N ILE A 31 -21.77 -10.09 8.40
CA ILE A 31 -22.68 -9.74 7.29
C ILE A 31 -23.89 -10.68 7.30
N PRO A 32 -25.13 -10.17 7.42
CA PRO A 32 -26.35 -10.99 7.39
C PRO A 32 -26.58 -11.58 5.99
N SER A 33 -26.93 -12.85 5.90
CA SER A 33 -27.16 -13.53 4.61
C SER A 33 -28.35 -12.96 3.83
N GLU A 34 -29.39 -12.48 4.51
CA GLU A 34 -30.61 -11.94 3.88
C GLU A 34 -30.49 -10.46 3.44
N ALA A 35 -29.62 -9.68 4.09
CA ALA A 35 -29.41 -8.26 3.78
C ALA A 35 -28.27 -8.01 2.78
N SER A 36 -27.59 -9.04 2.38
CA SER A 36 -26.31 -9.00 1.69
C SER A 36 -26.34 -8.36 0.30
N LYS A 37 -27.45 -8.44 -0.43
CA LYS A 37 -27.61 -7.84 -1.77
C LYS A 37 -27.49 -6.31 -1.81
N LYS A 38 -27.57 -5.63 -0.64
CA LYS A 38 -27.43 -4.18 -0.51
C LYS A 38 -26.10 -3.76 0.11
N ILE A 39 -25.23 -4.74 0.43
CA ILE A 39 -23.97 -4.47 1.10
C ILE A 39 -22.84 -4.46 0.08
N THR A 40 -22.00 -3.45 0.15
CA THR A 40 -20.71 -3.42 -0.52
C THR A 40 -19.60 -3.44 0.52
N LEU A 41 -18.70 -4.40 0.41
CA LEU A 41 -17.50 -4.48 1.22
C LEU A 41 -16.31 -3.89 0.44
N PHE A 42 -15.83 -2.73 0.86
CA PHE A 42 -14.53 -2.21 0.44
C PHE A 42 -13.47 -2.76 1.39
N SER A 43 -12.68 -3.71 0.92
CA SER A 43 -11.60 -4.28 1.69
C SER A 43 -10.27 -3.68 1.27
N THR A 44 -9.65 -2.94 2.18
CA THR A 44 -8.32 -2.37 1.95
C THR A 44 -7.29 -3.48 1.74
N SER A 45 -6.43 -3.28 0.77
CA SER A 45 -5.24 -4.06 0.49
C SER A 45 -4.09 -3.10 0.14
N ALA A 46 -2.99 -3.57 -0.41
CA ALA A 46 -1.87 -2.74 -0.81
C ALA A 46 -1.21 -3.25 -2.09
N VAL A 47 -0.51 -2.38 -2.81
CA VAL A 47 0.30 -2.74 -3.97
C VAL A 47 1.42 -3.74 -3.63
N GLY A 48 1.77 -3.89 -2.35
CA GLY A 48 2.63 -4.97 -1.87
C GLY A 48 2.11 -6.38 -2.20
N TYR A 49 0.85 -6.53 -2.63
CA TYR A 49 0.29 -7.76 -3.19
C TYR A 49 1.14 -8.33 -4.34
N TYR A 50 1.74 -7.46 -5.14
CA TYR A 50 2.50 -7.88 -6.33
C TYR A 50 3.93 -8.34 -6.02
N GLY A 51 4.45 -8.04 -4.81
CA GLY A 51 5.87 -8.29 -4.51
C GLY A 51 6.79 -7.38 -5.31
N PHE A 52 8.05 -7.77 -5.46
CA PHE A 52 9.09 -6.98 -6.12
C PHE A 52 9.37 -7.53 -7.52
N CYS A 53 8.96 -6.79 -8.55
CA CYS A 53 9.04 -7.20 -9.96
C CYS A 53 9.91 -6.25 -10.81
N GLY A 54 10.83 -5.51 -10.20
CA GLY A 54 11.74 -4.61 -10.90
C GLY A 54 11.00 -3.51 -11.68
N ASP A 55 11.17 -3.49 -12.99
CA ASP A 55 10.59 -2.47 -13.89
C ASP A 55 9.29 -2.93 -14.58
N GLU A 56 8.81 -4.13 -14.30
CA GLU A 56 7.59 -4.66 -14.87
C GLU A 56 6.38 -3.80 -14.49
N GLU A 57 5.52 -3.50 -15.47
CA GLU A 57 4.24 -2.84 -15.23
C GLU A 57 3.24 -3.83 -14.64
N LEU A 58 2.72 -3.50 -13.46
CA LEU A 58 1.80 -4.34 -12.70
C LEU A 58 0.40 -3.72 -12.72
N THR A 59 -0.57 -4.51 -13.12
CA THR A 59 -1.98 -4.14 -13.19
C THR A 59 -2.82 -5.04 -12.28
N GLU A 60 -4.12 -4.80 -12.23
CA GLU A 60 -5.04 -5.64 -11.45
C GLU A 60 -5.00 -7.11 -11.83
N GLU A 61 -4.64 -7.43 -13.08
CA GLU A 61 -4.55 -8.80 -13.63
C GLU A 61 -3.20 -9.47 -13.34
N SER A 62 -2.19 -8.70 -12.89
CA SER A 62 -0.87 -9.24 -12.60
C SER A 62 -0.91 -10.21 -11.41
N PRO A 63 -0.10 -11.28 -11.43
CA PRO A 63 -0.04 -12.26 -10.35
C PRO A 63 0.49 -11.63 -9.07
N HIS A 64 0.23 -12.29 -7.95
CA HIS A 64 0.82 -11.90 -6.66
C HIS A 64 2.28 -12.33 -6.55
N GLY A 65 3.02 -11.59 -5.70
CA GLY A 65 4.38 -11.96 -5.31
C GLY A 65 4.42 -13.08 -4.27
N GLU A 66 5.64 -13.46 -3.87
CA GLU A 66 5.89 -14.56 -2.94
C GLU A 66 6.41 -14.10 -1.57
N ASP A 67 6.70 -12.79 -1.41
CA ASP A 67 7.17 -12.24 -0.15
C ASP A 67 6.07 -12.20 0.92
N PHE A 68 6.48 -11.88 2.16
CA PHE A 68 5.57 -11.84 3.31
C PHE A 68 4.37 -10.89 3.10
N LEU A 69 4.59 -9.70 2.52
CA LEU A 69 3.50 -8.74 2.30
C LEU A 69 2.53 -9.25 1.24
N ALA A 70 3.04 -9.82 0.17
CA ALA A 70 2.23 -10.39 -0.90
C ALA A 70 1.36 -11.53 -0.39
N GLN A 71 1.94 -12.48 0.34
CA GLN A 71 1.20 -13.60 0.94
C GLN A 71 0.14 -13.12 1.93
N MET A 72 0.48 -12.17 2.80
CA MET A 72 -0.46 -11.56 3.74
C MET A 72 -1.61 -10.87 2.99
N ALA A 73 -1.33 -10.13 1.91
CA ALA A 73 -2.35 -9.46 1.10
C ALA A 73 -3.29 -10.46 0.40
N VAL A 74 -2.76 -11.59 -0.08
CA VAL A 74 -3.55 -12.69 -0.66
C VAL A 74 -4.50 -13.28 0.37
N GLU A 75 -4.02 -13.60 1.56
CA GLU A 75 -4.86 -14.15 2.63
C GLU A 75 -5.94 -13.17 3.07
N TRP A 76 -5.57 -11.90 3.22
CA TRP A 76 -6.49 -10.84 3.57
C TRP A 76 -7.61 -10.68 2.53
N ALA A 77 -7.25 -10.64 1.23
CA ALA A 77 -8.21 -10.57 0.15
C ALA A 77 -9.12 -11.83 0.11
N ARG A 78 -8.56 -13.02 0.38
CA ARG A 78 -9.34 -14.27 0.43
C ARG A 78 -10.42 -14.24 1.50
N GLU A 79 -10.13 -13.70 2.68
CA GLU A 79 -11.15 -13.53 3.73
C GLU A 79 -12.25 -12.54 3.29
N ALA A 80 -11.88 -11.41 2.68
CA ALA A 80 -12.87 -10.44 2.20
C ALA A 80 -13.78 -11.01 1.10
N LEU A 81 -13.22 -11.81 0.19
CA LEU A 81 -13.96 -12.41 -0.91
C LEU A 81 -15.05 -13.39 -0.47
N LYS A 82 -14.97 -13.98 0.73
CA LYS A 82 -16.03 -14.81 1.31
C LYS A 82 -17.35 -14.04 1.50
N ALA A 83 -17.33 -12.72 1.55
CA ALA A 83 -18.54 -11.90 1.58
C ALA A 83 -19.41 -12.07 0.31
N LYS A 84 -18.81 -12.50 -0.82
CA LYS A 84 -19.55 -12.84 -2.05
C LYS A 84 -20.51 -14.01 -1.84
N ASP A 85 -20.14 -15.01 -1.02
CA ASP A 85 -20.98 -16.17 -0.71
C ASP A 85 -22.25 -15.76 0.05
N LYS A 86 -22.21 -14.58 0.69
CA LYS A 86 -23.35 -13.94 1.35
C LYS A 86 -24.10 -12.96 0.44
N GLY A 87 -23.73 -12.84 -0.85
CA GLY A 87 -24.31 -11.96 -1.86
C GLY A 87 -23.81 -10.50 -1.81
N ALA A 88 -22.83 -10.17 -0.99
CA ALA A 88 -22.26 -8.83 -0.95
C ALA A 88 -21.37 -8.55 -2.19
N ARG A 89 -21.41 -7.32 -2.67
CA ARG A 89 -20.39 -6.83 -3.62
C ARG A 89 -19.07 -6.64 -2.87
N VAL A 90 -17.96 -7.11 -3.43
CA VAL A 90 -16.64 -6.97 -2.81
C VAL A 90 -15.70 -6.25 -3.75
N VAL A 91 -15.07 -5.19 -3.27
CA VAL A 91 -13.99 -4.46 -3.93
C VAL A 91 -12.73 -4.56 -3.08
N ILE A 92 -11.66 -5.08 -3.66
CA ILE A 92 -10.34 -5.17 -3.01
C ILE A 92 -9.50 -3.98 -3.44
N THR A 93 -9.39 -2.98 -2.58
CA THR A 93 -8.68 -1.74 -2.92
C THR A 93 -7.19 -1.86 -2.59
N ARG A 94 -6.36 -2.03 -3.62
CA ARG A 94 -4.89 -2.15 -3.51
C ARG A 94 -4.27 -0.76 -3.49
N PHE A 95 -4.03 -0.23 -2.30
CA PHE A 95 -3.48 1.12 -2.16
C PHE A 95 -1.99 1.16 -2.50
N GLY A 96 -1.60 2.13 -3.33
CA GLY A 96 -0.25 2.68 -3.33
C GLY A 96 0.04 3.41 -2.02
N ILE A 97 1.20 4.04 -1.93
CA ILE A 97 1.54 4.85 -0.76
C ILE A 97 0.68 6.11 -0.76
N VAL A 98 -0.20 6.22 0.23
CA VAL A 98 -1.10 7.36 0.35
C VAL A 98 -0.33 8.58 0.84
N LEU A 99 -0.37 9.64 0.04
CA LEU A 99 0.25 10.93 0.36
C LEU A 99 -0.81 11.89 0.89
N GLY A 100 -0.68 12.27 2.15
CA GLY A 100 -1.55 13.23 2.82
C GLY A 100 -0.78 14.04 3.87
N GLU A 101 -1.21 15.27 4.12
CA GLU A 101 -0.49 16.22 5.00
C GLU A 101 -0.48 15.79 6.46
N ARG A 102 -1.54 15.11 6.92
CA ARG A 102 -1.80 14.88 8.35
C ARG A 102 -1.28 13.53 8.88
N GLY A 103 -0.38 12.86 8.17
CA GLY A 103 0.15 11.57 8.66
C GLY A 103 0.75 10.69 7.57
N GLY A 104 1.00 9.44 7.91
CA GLY A 104 1.53 8.43 6.99
C GLY A 104 2.98 8.68 6.55
N ALA A 105 3.33 8.18 5.37
CA ALA A 105 4.70 8.24 4.85
C ALA A 105 5.15 9.69 4.56
N LEU A 106 4.25 10.53 4.03
CA LEU A 106 4.60 11.90 3.65
C LEU A 106 5.03 12.74 4.86
N SER A 107 4.33 12.66 5.98
CA SER A 107 4.69 13.42 7.19
C SER A 107 6.07 13.04 7.73
N GLN A 108 6.43 11.76 7.67
CA GLN A 108 7.76 11.28 8.06
C GLN A 108 8.84 11.79 7.09
N MET A 109 8.57 11.75 5.79
CA MET A 109 9.48 12.31 4.78
C MET A 109 9.67 13.82 4.99
N ILE A 110 8.59 14.59 5.17
CA ILE A 110 8.66 16.03 5.42
C ILE A 110 9.55 16.33 6.63
N SER A 111 9.39 15.60 7.73
CA SER A 111 10.23 15.78 8.92
C SER A 111 11.71 15.60 8.63
N LEU A 112 12.09 14.58 7.85
CA LEU A 112 13.49 14.38 7.44
C LEU A 112 14.02 15.56 6.61
N PHE A 113 13.25 16.04 5.63
CA PHE A 113 13.66 17.17 4.80
C PHE A 113 13.77 18.47 5.60
N GLN A 114 12.85 18.72 6.53
CA GLN A 114 12.90 19.89 7.41
C GLN A 114 14.16 19.90 8.28
N ASN A 115 14.64 18.74 8.69
CA ASN A 115 15.88 18.57 9.45
C ASN A 115 17.14 18.42 8.55
N TYR A 116 17.05 18.73 7.26
CA TYR A 116 18.15 18.60 6.29
C TYR A 116 18.70 17.17 6.12
N LEU A 117 17.93 16.15 6.52
CA LEU A 117 18.27 14.73 6.39
C LEU A 117 17.58 14.07 5.19
N GLY A 118 16.88 14.85 4.36
CA GLY A 118 16.13 14.37 3.23
C GLY A 118 17.00 13.98 2.04
N GLY A 119 16.61 12.89 1.38
CA GLY A 119 17.26 12.43 0.16
C GLY A 119 16.78 11.05 -0.29
N PRO A 120 17.34 10.51 -1.38
CA PRO A 120 17.02 9.19 -1.87
C PRO A 120 17.43 8.08 -0.91
N ILE A 121 16.66 7.00 -0.90
CA ILE A 121 16.94 5.79 -0.11
C ILE A 121 17.62 4.75 -1.02
N GLY A 122 18.70 4.14 -0.58
CA GLY A 122 19.43 3.13 -1.35
C GLY A 122 19.91 3.64 -2.70
N SER A 123 19.57 2.95 -3.77
CA SER A 123 19.87 3.38 -5.15
C SER A 123 19.03 4.58 -5.59
N GLY A 124 17.85 4.77 -4.99
CA GLY A 124 16.86 5.74 -5.44
C GLY A 124 16.10 5.31 -6.71
N GLN A 125 16.44 4.14 -7.29
CA GLN A 125 15.86 3.65 -8.54
C GLN A 125 14.61 2.81 -8.32
N GLN A 126 14.28 2.44 -7.08
CA GLN A 126 13.06 1.70 -6.78
C GLN A 126 11.81 2.54 -7.10
N TRP A 127 10.80 1.85 -7.61
CA TRP A 127 9.52 2.47 -7.93
C TRP A 127 8.74 2.85 -6.69
N PHE A 128 8.03 3.95 -6.79
CA PHE A 128 7.16 4.49 -5.76
C PHE A 128 5.77 4.69 -6.37
N SER A 129 4.90 3.70 -6.16
CA SER A 129 3.48 3.79 -6.53
C SER A 129 2.73 4.50 -5.43
N TRP A 130 2.11 5.62 -5.74
CA TRP A 130 1.51 6.54 -4.78
C TRP A 130 0.11 6.97 -5.21
N ILE A 131 -0.66 7.51 -4.28
CA ILE A 131 -1.92 8.19 -4.55
C ILE A 131 -2.06 9.37 -3.59
N HIS A 132 -2.64 10.49 -4.06
CA HIS A 132 -3.01 11.58 -3.17
C HIS A 132 -4.25 11.20 -2.37
N ILE A 133 -4.35 11.66 -1.13
CA ILE A 133 -5.48 11.32 -0.25
C ILE A 133 -6.83 11.73 -0.84
N GLN A 134 -6.92 12.88 -1.51
CA GLN A 134 -8.14 13.34 -2.16
C GLN A 134 -8.55 12.43 -3.32
N ASP A 135 -7.60 12.02 -4.17
CA ASP A 135 -7.87 11.10 -5.29
C ASP A 135 -8.35 9.73 -4.77
N LEU A 136 -7.80 9.29 -3.63
CA LEU A 136 -8.25 8.06 -2.98
C LEU A 136 -9.69 8.19 -2.47
N GLU A 137 -10.04 9.30 -1.84
CA GLU A 137 -11.40 9.58 -1.39
C GLU A 137 -12.38 9.63 -2.56
N GLU A 138 -12.03 10.34 -3.64
CA GLU A 138 -12.83 10.44 -4.86
C GLU A 138 -13.01 9.09 -5.54
N ALA A 139 -11.96 8.26 -5.60
CA ALA A 139 -12.05 6.92 -6.15
C ALA A 139 -13.00 6.01 -5.36
N ILE A 140 -13.03 6.12 -4.02
CA ILE A 140 -14.00 5.39 -3.19
C ILE A 140 -15.42 5.86 -3.49
N ILE A 141 -15.65 7.18 -3.55
CA ILE A 141 -16.98 7.76 -3.85
C ILE A 141 -17.42 7.33 -5.26
N PHE A 142 -16.52 7.35 -6.23
CA PHE A 142 -16.80 6.85 -7.58
C PHE A 142 -17.27 5.40 -7.55
N LEU A 143 -16.53 4.51 -6.89
CA LEU A 143 -16.90 3.09 -6.77
C LEU A 143 -18.22 2.86 -6.00
N MET A 144 -18.58 3.74 -5.07
CA MET A 144 -19.89 3.68 -4.41
C MET A 144 -21.04 3.94 -5.39
N SER A 145 -20.82 4.79 -6.37
CA SER A 145 -21.79 5.17 -7.41
C SER A 145 -21.81 4.20 -8.61
N HIS A 146 -20.82 3.28 -8.70
CA HIS A 146 -20.66 2.34 -9.82
C HIS A 146 -20.72 0.89 -9.32
N PRO A 147 -21.93 0.37 -9.05
CA PRO A 147 -22.11 -0.97 -8.46
C PRO A 147 -21.67 -2.11 -9.37
N GLU A 148 -21.49 -1.88 -10.65
CA GLU A 148 -20.97 -2.84 -11.64
C GLU A 148 -19.49 -3.16 -11.43
N VAL A 149 -18.72 -2.26 -10.84
CA VAL A 149 -17.28 -2.47 -10.57
C VAL A 149 -17.09 -3.33 -9.32
N SER A 150 -16.39 -4.43 -9.44
CA SER A 150 -16.09 -5.35 -8.33
C SER A 150 -14.76 -6.06 -8.53
N GLY A 151 -14.23 -6.68 -7.47
CA GLY A 151 -12.94 -7.35 -7.52
C GLY A 151 -11.76 -6.44 -7.15
N PRO A 152 -10.54 -6.72 -7.61
CA PRO A 152 -9.38 -5.90 -7.31
C PRO A 152 -9.41 -4.57 -8.07
N ALA A 153 -8.94 -3.50 -7.43
CA ALA A 153 -8.74 -2.19 -8.03
C ALA A 153 -7.46 -1.56 -7.46
N ASN A 154 -6.58 -1.08 -8.31
CA ASN A 154 -5.34 -0.40 -7.92
C ASN A 154 -5.63 1.07 -7.63
N PHE A 155 -5.50 1.44 -6.37
CA PHE A 155 -5.63 2.82 -5.92
C PHE A 155 -4.26 3.49 -5.93
N CYS A 156 -3.80 3.84 -7.11
CA CYS A 156 -2.54 4.54 -7.32
C CYS A 156 -2.64 5.54 -8.46
N ALA A 157 -1.80 6.56 -8.43
CA ALA A 157 -1.68 7.51 -9.54
C ALA A 157 -1.18 6.78 -10.80
N PRO A 158 -1.62 7.20 -12.00
CA PRO A 158 -1.26 6.53 -13.26
C PRO A 158 0.23 6.63 -13.60
N ASN A 159 0.96 7.52 -12.92
CA ASN A 159 2.38 7.78 -13.15
C ASN A 159 3.17 7.49 -11.87
N PRO A 160 3.57 6.23 -11.61
CA PRO A 160 4.51 5.92 -10.54
C PRO A 160 5.85 6.62 -10.81
N VAL A 161 6.57 6.99 -9.75
CA VAL A 161 7.85 7.70 -9.87
C VAL A 161 8.99 6.88 -9.25
N ARG A 162 10.24 7.23 -9.57
CA ARG A 162 11.39 6.67 -8.85
C ARG A 162 11.54 7.38 -7.50
N ASN A 163 12.09 6.68 -6.52
CA ASN A 163 12.32 7.25 -5.19
C ASN A 163 13.19 8.51 -5.24
N GLU A 164 14.20 8.57 -6.11
CA GLU A 164 15.03 9.76 -6.27
C GLU A 164 14.27 10.95 -6.87
N ASP A 165 13.31 10.70 -7.77
CA ASP A 165 12.48 11.77 -8.33
C ASP A 165 11.52 12.33 -7.29
N LEU A 166 10.93 11.46 -6.47
CA LEU A 166 10.14 11.87 -5.30
C LEU A 166 10.98 12.71 -4.34
N ALA A 167 12.19 12.25 -4.00
CA ALA A 167 13.08 12.97 -3.10
C ALA A 167 13.43 14.37 -3.65
N ARG A 168 13.71 14.46 -4.96
CA ARG A 168 13.96 15.73 -5.64
C ARG A 168 12.75 16.65 -5.63
N ALA A 169 11.56 16.10 -5.89
CA ALA A 169 10.30 16.85 -5.86
C ALA A 169 10.00 17.41 -4.45
N LEU A 170 10.18 16.59 -3.40
CA LEU A 170 10.02 17.00 -2.01
C LEU A 170 11.02 18.08 -1.62
N GLY A 171 12.29 17.92 -1.99
CA GLY A 171 13.32 18.92 -1.74
C GLY A 171 12.98 20.27 -2.36
N LYS A 172 12.50 20.26 -3.62
CA LYS A 172 12.05 21.47 -4.31
C LYS A 172 10.85 22.12 -3.63
N ALA A 173 9.82 21.33 -3.30
CA ALA A 173 8.59 21.83 -2.67
C ALA A 173 8.86 22.43 -1.28
N LEU A 174 9.72 21.80 -0.50
CA LEU A 174 10.06 22.22 0.85
C LEU A 174 11.20 23.26 0.89
N ARG A 175 11.79 23.57 -0.25
CA ARG A 175 13.00 24.44 -0.35
C ARG A 175 14.14 23.91 0.55
N ARG A 176 14.38 22.60 0.48
CA ARG A 176 15.42 21.88 1.23
C ARG A 176 16.27 21.06 0.27
N PRO A 177 17.56 20.86 0.56
CA PRO A 177 18.39 19.95 -0.23
C PRO A 177 17.88 18.52 -0.13
N SER A 178 18.04 17.76 -1.22
CA SER A 178 17.72 16.32 -1.29
C SER A 178 18.98 15.50 -1.61
N LEU A 179 20.08 15.80 -0.92
CA LEU A 179 21.42 15.29 -1.24
C LEU A 179 21.86 14.11 -0.36
N LEU A 180 21.28 13.99 0.84
CA LEU A 180 21.67 12.95 1.80
C LEU A 180 21.03 11.61 1.43
N ARG A 181 21.79 10.82 0.67
CA ARG A 181 21.40 9.45 0.31
C ARG A 181 21.53 8.53 1.52
N ALA A 182 20.43 7.89 1.92
CA ALA A 182 20.45 6.87 2.97
C ALA A 182 21.03 5.56 2.40
N PRO A 183 22.21 5.08 2.86
CA PRO A 183 22.82 3.87 2.31
C PRO A 183 21.96 2.63 2.57
N ALA A 184 21.81 1.74 1.59
CA ALA A 184 20.98 0.55 1.69
C ALA A 184 21.34 -0.34 2.89
N PHE A 185 22.63 -0.49 3.20
CA PHE A 185 23.07 -1.29 4.35
C PHE A 185 22.61 -0.70 5.67
N ALA A 186 22.62 0.64 5.81
CA ALA A 186 22.18 1.31 7.01
C ALA A 186 20.66 1.18 7.21
N VAL A 187 19.88 1.26 6.11
CA VAL A 187 18.43 1.03 6.13
C VAL A 187 18.12 -0.41 6.58
N ARG A 188 18.81 -1.40 6.02
CA ARG A 188 18.63 -2.81 6.42
C ARG A 188 19.04 -3.06 7.87
N LEU A 189 20.15 -2.47 8.32
CA LEU A 189 20.60 -2.61 9.70
C LEU A 189 19.58 -2.02 10.71
N ALA A 190 19.05 -0.83 10.41
CA ALA A 190 18.12 -0.13 11.29
C ALA A 190 16.72 -0.77 11.31
N LEU A 191 16.20 -1.20 10.15
CA LEU A 191 14.80 -1.60 9.97
C LEU A 191 14.62 -3.10 9.72
N GLY A 192 15.71 -3.86 9.57
CA GLY A 192 15.64 -5.29 9.30
C GLY A 192 14.94 -5.58 7.97
N GLU A 193 14.08 -6.60 7.97
CA GLU A 193 13.32 -7.02 6.78
C GLU A 193 12.40 -5.91 6.23
N PHE A 194 11.81 -5.08 7.09
CA PHE A 194 11.02 -3.93 6.64
C PHE A 194 11.87 -2.95 5.80
N GLY A 195 13.18 -2.88 6.04
CA GLY A 195 14.09 -2.07 5.23
C GLY A 195 14.09 -2.46 3.75
N SER A 196 13.87 -3.73 3.42
CA SER A 196 13.76 -4.18 2.04
C SER A 196 12.56 -3.58 1.31
N VAL A 197 11.43 -3.37 2.00
CA VAL A 197 10.24 -2.72 1.44
C VAL A 197 10.52 -1.27 1.02
N LEU A 198 11.44 -0.58 1.71
CA LEU A 198 11.85 0.79 1.37
C LEU A 198 12.91 0.83 0.25
N LEU A 199 13.67 -0.24 0.09
CA LEU A 199 14.75 -0.35 -0.89
C LEU A 199 14.28 -0.91 -2.23
N GLU A 200 13.11 -1.50 -2.25
CA GLU A 200 12.48 -2.10 -3.41
C GLU A 200 11.08 -1.49 -3.59
N GLY A 201 10.45 -1.72 -4.72
CA GLY A 201 9.15 -1.14 -4.99
C GLY A 201 8.46 -1.80 -6.18
N GLN A 202 7.23 -1.38 -6.43
CA GLN A 202 6.40 -1.91 -7.50
C GLN A 202 6.05 -0.79 -8.47
N ARG A 203 6.06 -1.07 -9.77
CA ARG A 203 5.58 -0.18 -10.83
C ARG A 203 4.12 -0.50 -11.13
N VAL A 204 3.20 -0.01 -10.30
CA VAL A 204 1.77 -0.33 -10.42
C VAL A 204 1.04 0.74 -11.22
N ILE A 205 0.26 0.29 -12.20
CA ILE A 205 -0.56 1.12 -13.09
C ILE A 205 -2.02 0.72 -12.88
N PRO A 206 -2.93 1.67 -12.56
CA PRO A 206 -4.36 1.40 -12.47
C PRO A 206 -4.97 1.22 -13.86
N ARG A 207 -5.90 0.27 -14.02
CA ARG A 207 -6.63 0.02 -15.27
C ARG A 207 -8.13 -0.17 -15.06
#